data_c6378363278f25d075bcfa52ef2d88bc
#
_entry.id   c6378363278f25d075bcfa52ef2d88bc
#
_cell.length_a   1.000
_cell.length_b   1.000
_cell.length_c   1.000
_cell.angle_alpha   90.00
_cell.angle_beta   90.00
_cell.angle_gamma   90.00
#
_symmetry.space_group_name_H-M   'P 1'
#
loop_
_entity.id
_entity.type
_entity.pdbx_description
1 polymer ?
#
loop_
_entity_poly.entity_id
_entity_poly.type
_entity_poly.pdbx_seq_one_letter_code
_entity_poly.pdbx_strand_id
1 'polypeptide(L)'
;MRWLVVTTSVLALAASAVGAGPVARADDDMGARVAAADSYLATRPGVVGYVLRDRKTGAVYRNAHATDLVWTASTIKLAMVVDLLSRQRSGSITLTDADNRLIAAMLHSSDDDAADTLWSRYGGVDHQAYNKDFPAYGMTGLRPQRGFTNTFPYWGFQKATTDDLDRLINYTLTRLNPADTASIVDQLQHVDLDQQWGVWGAGPAMAPGNKDGWSLEDHGWVVNTVGFAGKGQRYTLAVMNDLGGDGGYDDGVATTTHLSELLLAGRDAG
;
A
#
# COMPACT_ATOMS: atom_id res chain seq x y z
N MET A 1 -12.59 75.35 -46.15
CA MET A 1 -12.37 73.92 -46.50
C MET A 1 -11.47 73.32 -45.45
N ARG A 2 -12.02 72.56 -44.49
CA ARG A 2 -11.30 71.87 -43.38
C ARG A 2 -11.30 70.36 -43.70
N TRP A 3 -10.14 69.83 -43.83
CA TRP A 3 -10.00 68.37 -44.02
C TRP A 3 -9.94 67.68 -42.66
N LEU A 4 -10.86 66.67 -42.48
CA LEU A 4 -10.87 65.76 -41.34
C LEU A 4 -9.89 64.62 -41.66
N VAL A 5 -8.92 64.42 -40.76
CA VAL A 5 -8.07 63.22 -40.76
C VAL A 5 -8.67 62.20 -39.83
N VAL A 6 -9.09 61.06 -40.35
CA VAL A 6 -9.58 59.88 -39.58
C VAL A 6 -8.38 58.97 -39.33
N THR A 7 -8.00 58.84 -38.04
CA THR A 7 -6.97 57.88 -37.63
C THR A 7 -7.67 56.55 -37.20
N THR A 8 -7.41 55.51 -37.97
CA THR A 8 -7.83 54.11 -37.64
C THR A 8 -6.83 53.50 -36.66
N SER A 9 -7.25 53.20 -35.43
CA SER A 9 -6.50 52.46 -34.45
C SER A 9 -6.71 50.96 -34.68
N VAL A 10 -5.61 50.23 -34.98
CA VAL A 10 -5.58 48.77 -35.06
C VAL A 10 -5.34 48.24 -33.68
N LEU A 11 -6.34 47.53 -33.07
CA LEU A 11 -6.16 46.76 -31.85
C LEU A 11 -5.50 45.43 -32.23
N ALA A 12 -4.30 45.21 -31.74
CA ALA A 12 -3.64 43.90 -31.82
C ALA A 12 -4.14 43.04 -30.66
N LEU A 13 -4.88 41.98 -30.97
CA LEU A 13 -5.20 40.91 -30.01
C LEU A 13 -3.93 40.08 -29.79
N ALA A 14 -3.35 40.14 -28.59
CA ALA A 14 -2.35 39.20 -28.14
C ALA A 14 -3.04 37.89 -27.75
N ALA A 15 -2.90 36.85 -28.56
CA ALA A 15 -3.31 35.47 -28.19
C ALA A 15 -2.30 34.94 -27.18
N SER A 16 -2.72 34.81 -25.93
CA SER A 16 -1.96 34.12 -24.89
C SER A 16 -2.00 32.60 -25.19
N ALA A 17 -0.88 32.07 -25.65
CA ALA A 17 -0.67 30.61 -25.72
C ALA A 17 -0.67 30.08 -24.27
N VAL A 18 -1.73 29.41 -23.87
CA VAL A 18 -1.77 28.59 -22.66
C VAL A 18 -0.88 27.37 -22.95
N GLY A 19 0.34 27.40 -22.43
CA GLY A 19 1.27 26.29 -22.56
C GLY A 19 0.67 25.06 -21.89
N ALA A 20 0.49 23.99 -22.65
CA ALA A 20 0.27 22.65 -22.11
C ALA A 20 1.53 22.32 -21.26
N GLY A 21 1.33 22.39 -19.95
CA GLY A 21 2.43 22.43 -19.03
C GLY A 21 2.85 21.05 -18.48
N PRO A 22 3.52 21.03 -17.34
CA PRO A 22 4.21 19.87 -16.77
C PRO A 22 3.34 18.64 -16.48
N VAL A 23 2.00 18.73 -16.51
CA VAL A 23 1.09 17.61 -16.20
C VAL A 23 1.18 16.49 -17.24
N ALA A 24 1.17 16.79 -18.53
CA ALA A 24 1.29 15.77 -19.59
C ALA A 24 2.63 15.01 -19.51
N ARG A 25 3.70 15.71 -19.13
CA ARG A 25 5.05 15.12 -19.04
C ARG A 25 5.19 14.18 -17.83
N ALA A 26 4.48 14.42 -16.75
CA ALA A 26 4.48 13.56 -15.56
C ALA A 26 3.67 12.25 -15.78
N ASP A 27 2.59 12.32 -16.57
CA ASP A 27 1.78 11.15 -16.92
C ASP A 27 2.51 10.27 -17.96
N ASP A 28 3.19 10.86 -18.95
CA ASP A 28 4.03 10.14 -19.92
C ASP A 28 5.18 9.39 -19.21
N ASP A 29 5.81 9.99 -18.20
CA ASP A 29 6.85 9.34 -17.40
C ASP A 29 6.30 8.15 -16.61
N MET A 30 5.11 8.24 -16.01
CA MET A 30 4.51 7.13 -15.29
C MET A 30 4.13 5.99 -16.22
N GLY A 31 3.60 6.27 -17.40
CA GLY A 31 3.31 5.24 -18.41
C GLY A 31 4.55 4.44 -18.80
N ALA A 32 5.68 5.11 -19.01
CA ALA A 32 6.95 4.43 -19.29
C ALA A 32 7.46 3.57 -18.13
N ARG A 33 7.32 4.05 -16.89
CA ARG A 33 7.68 3.30 -15.68
C ARG A 33 6.81 2.04 -15.49
N VAL A 34 5.50 2.17 -15.69
CA VAL A 34 4.56 1.04 -15.66
C VAL A 34 4.94 0.01 -16.72
N ALA A 35 5.22 0.42 -17.96
CA ALA A 35 5.66 -0.49 -19.01
C ALA A 35 6.98 -1.19 -18.69
N ALA A 36 7.94 -0.50 -18.08
CA ALA A 36 9.19 -1.09 -17.61
C ALA A 36 8.94 -2.10 -16.46
N ALA A 37 8.07 -1.77 -15.53
CA ALA A 37 7.65 -2.64 -14.44
C ALA A 37 6.99 -3.92 -14.96
N ASP A 38 6.04 -3.81 -15.89
CA ASP A 38 5.37 -4.96 -16.49
C ASP A 38 6.36 -5.84 -17.28
N SER A 39 7.29 -5.23 -18.01
CA SER A 39 8.34 -5.96 -18.74
C SER A 39 9.28 -6.70 -17.79
N TYR A 40 9.62 -6.11 -16.66
CA TYR A 40 10.41 -6.76 -15.61
C TYR A 40 9.65 -7.95 -15.01
N LEU A 41 8.39 -7.76 -14.60
CA LEU A 41 7.59 -8.82 -14.00
C LEU A 41 7.39 -10.02 -14.91
N ALA A 42 7.32 -9.83 -16.23
CA ALA A 42 7.22 -10.92 -17.20
C ALA A 42 8.43 -11.88 -17.18
N THR A 43 9.53 -11.49 -16.55
CA THR A 43 10.76 -12.31 -16.42
C THR A 43 10.98 -12.85 -15.01
N ARG A 44 10.07 -12.56 -14.07
CA ARG A 44 10.23 -12.95 -12.66
C ARG A 44 9.47 -14.23 -12.35
N PRO A 45 9.97 -15.01 -11.35
CA PRO A 45 9.26 -16.20 -10.90
C PRO A 45 7.92 -15.85 -10.24
N GLY A 46 6.97 -16.76 -10.39
CA GLY A 46 5.65 -16.67 -9.78
C GLY A 46 4.70 -15.70 -10.47
N VAL A 47 3.63 -15.37 -9.77
CA VAL A 47 2.59 -14.44 -10.21
C VAL A 47 2.60 -13.21 -9.30
N VAL A 48 2.78 -12.03 -9.90
CA VAL A 48 2.89 -10.77 -9.16
C VAL A 48 1.72 -9.86 -9.50
N GLY A 49 0.89 -9.58 -8.50
CA GLY A 49 -0.11 -8.50 -8.57
C GLY A 49 0.46 -7.21 -7.98
N TYR A 50 0.23 -6.06 -8.61
CA TYR A 50 0.55 -4.77 -8.03
C TYR A 50 -0.55 -3.73 -8.27
N VAL A 51 -0.64 -2.76 -7.34
CA VAL A 51 -1.44 -1.54 -7.46
C VAL A 51 -0.60 -0.36 -6.98
N LEU A 52 -0.37 0.60 -7.87
CA LEU A 52 0.24 1.89 -7.56
C LEU A 52 -0.82 2.98 -7.65
N ARG A 53 -0.92 3.82 -6.63
CA ARG A 53 -1.81 4.98 -6.61
C ARG A 53 -1.02 6.27 -6.39
N ASP A 54 -1.24 7.28 -7.24
CA ASP A 54 -0.86 8.67 -6.95
C ASP A 54 -2.02 9.36 -6.24
N ARG A 55 -1.90 9.56 -4.94
CA ARG A 55 -2.93 10.18 -4.10
C ARG A 55 -3.16 11.68 -4.40
N LYS A 56 -2.22 12.33 -5.07
CA LYS A 56 -2.34 13.74 -5.48
C LYS A 56 -3.23 13.90 -6.71
N THR A 57 -3.09 13.00 -7.69
CA THR A 57 -3.86 13.04 -8.95
C THR A 57 -5.09 12.13 -8.91
N GLY A 58 -5.10 11.13 -8.02
CA GLY A 58 -6.10 10.06 -7.99
C GLY A 58 -5.85 8.96 -9.01
N ALA A 59 -4.77 9.04 -9.81
CA ALA A 59 -4.45 8.01 -10.79
C ALA A 59 -4.10 6.69 -10.11
N VAL A 60 -4.55 5.58 -10.70
CA VAL A 60 -4.29 4.21 -10.24
C VAL A 60 -3.78 3.38 -11.41
N TYR A 61 -2.64 2.76 -11.21
CA TYR A 61 -1.97 1.86 -12.16
C TYR A 61 -1.92 0.47 -11.54
N ARG A 62 -2.33 -0.55 -12.27
CA ARG A 62 -2.38 -1.92 -11.78
C ARG A 62 -2.29 -2.92 -12.93
N ASN A 63 -1.77 -4.10 -12.66
CA ASN A 63 -1.77 -5.18 -13.64
C ASN A 63 -3.01 -6.10 -13.50
N ALA A 64 -3.11 -7.11 -14.37
CA ALA A 64 -4.24 -8.04 -14.38
C ALA A 64 -4.31 -8.92 -13.13
N HIS A 65 -3.17 -9.15 -12.45
CA HIS A 65 -3.07 -10.00 -11.27
C HIS A 65 -3.43 -9.30 -9.95
N ALA A 66 -3.79 -8.01 -10.01
CA ALA A 66 -4.21 -7.26 -8.81
C ALA A 66 -5.47 -7.82 -8.14
N THR A 67 -6.25 -8.66 -8.82
CA THR A 67 -7.48 -9.31 -8.33
C THR A 67 -7.29 -10.75 -7.91
N ASP A 68 -6.11 -11.34 -8.08
CA ASP A 68 -5.84 -12.71 -7.69
C ASP A 68 -5.79 -12.84 -6.17
N LEU A 69 -6.30 -13.95 -5.65
CA LEU A 69 -6.29 -14.23 -4.22
C LEU A 69 -4.96 -14.87 -3.81
N VAL A 70 -4.18 -14.14 -3.03
CA VAL A 70 -2.88 -14.55 -2.49
C VAL A 70 -2.93 -14.57 -0.96
N TRP A 71 -2.15 -15.42 -0.29
CA TRP A 71 -1.99 -15.39 1.15
C TRP A 71 -1.44 -14.04 1.59
N THR A 72 -2.08 -13.44 2.60
CA THR A 72 -1.69 -12.10 3.07
C THR A 72 -0.37 -12.10 3.83
N ALA A 73 -0.02 -13.25 4.43
CA ALA A 73 1.04 -13.30 5.41
C ALA A 73 0.93 -12.12 6.40
N SER A 74 2.02 -11.55 6.86
CA SER A 74 1.98 -10.46 7.86
C SER A 74 1.46 -9.11 7.36
N THR A 75 1.11 -8.94 6.08
CA THR A 75 0.47 -7.68 5.64
C THR A 75 -0.90 -7.46 6.28
N ILE A 76 -1.60 -8.54 6.70
CA ILE A 76 -2.88 -8.46 7.42
C ILE A 76 -2.77 -7.74 8.76
N LYS A 77 -1.59 -7.69 9.38
CA LYS A 77 -1.35 -7.00 10.65
C LYS A 77 -1.65 -5.50 10.56
N LEU A 78 -1.46 -4.89 9.37
CA LEU A 78 -1.89 -3.51 9.14
C LEU A 78 -3.41 -3.38 9.29
N ALA A 79 -4.19 -4.30 8.73
CA ALA A 79 -5.66 -4.29 8.88
C ALA A 79 -6.08 -4.50 10.35
N MET A 80 -5.38 -5.38 11.08
CA MET A 80 -5.63 -5.58 12.51
C MET A 80 -5.41 -4.30 13.31
N VAL A 81 -4.33 -3.56 13.02
CA VAL A 81 -4.04 -2.28 13.70
C VAL A 81 -5.09 -1.23 13.37
N VAL A 82 -5.48 -1.10 12.09
CA VAL A 82 -6.56 -0.19 11.66
C VAL A 82 -7.87 -0.51 12.40
N ASP A 83 -8.21 -1.79 12.54
CA ASP A 83 -9.40 -2.24 13.26
C ASP A 83 -9.33 -1.88 14.75
N LEU A 84 -8.25 -2.23 15.43
CA LEU A 84 -8.08 -1.95 16.85
C LEU A 84 -8.20 -0.46 17.17
N LEU A 85 -7.53 0.39 16.39
CA LEU A 85 -7.58 1.83 16.58
C LEU A 85 -8.98 2.40 16.25
N SER A 86 -9.64 1.90 15.22
CA SER A 86 -11.00 2.31 14.85
C SER A 86 -12.02 1.95 15.95
N ARG A 87 -11.93 0.72 16.48
CA ARG A 87 -12.77 0.24 17.57
C ARG A 87 -12.50 0.96 18.89
N GLN A 88 -11.25 1.33 19.18
CA GLN A 88 -10.93 2.21 20.30
C GLN A 88 -11.58 3.58 20.14
N ARG A 89 -11.50 4.20 18.97
CA ARG A 89 -12.12 5.51 18.70
C ARG A 89 -13.64 5.49 18.82
N SER A 90 -14.27 4.39 18.43
CA SER A 90 -15.71 4.20 18.61
C SER A 90 -16.14 3.88 20.05
N GLY A 91 -15.20 3.64 20.96
CA GLY A 91 -15.46 3.20 22.32
C GLY A 91 -15.88 1.72 22.45
N SER A 92 -15.75 0.94 21.37
CA SER A 92 -16.11 -0.49 21.37
C SER A 92 -15.11 -1.35 22.14
N ILE A 93 -13.87 -0.91 22.22
CA ILE A 93 -12.79 -1.51 23.02
C ILE A 93 -11.98 -0.44 23.73
N THR A 94 -11.21 -0.86 24.74
CA THR A 94 -10.20 -0.02 25.40
C THR A 94 -8.85 -0.69 25.25
N LEU A 95 -7.93 -0.06 24.54
CA LEU A 95 -6.54 -0.50 24.42
C LEU A 95 -5.75 -0.02 25.64
N THR A 96 -4.98 -0.93 26.22
CA THR A 96 -4.05 -0.61 27.31
C THR A 96 -2.70 -0.17 26.73
N ASP A 97 -1.81 0.37 27.60
CA ASP A 97 -0.42 0.66 27.21
C ASP A 97 0.32 -0.61 26.76
N ALA A 98 -0.03 -1.77 27.33
CA ALA A 98 0.52 -3.06 26.88
C ALA A 98 0.05 -3.41 25.46
N ASP A 99 -1.21 -3.18 25.13
CA ASP A 99 -1.73 -3.40 23.76
C ASP A 99 -1.08 -2.46 22.76
N ASN A 100 -0.87 -1.19 23.14
CA ASN A 100 -0.18 -0.23 22.27
C ASN A 100 1.27 -0.65 21.97
N ARG A 101 1.97 -1.27 22.94
CA ARG A 101 3.30 -1.86 22.70
C ARG A 101 3.23 -3.06 21.74
N LEU A 102 2.21 -3.92 21.85
CA LEU A 102 2.01 -5.02 20.93
C LEU A 102 1.67 -4.53 19.51
N ILE A 103 0.85 -3.49 19.38
CA ILE A 103 0.57 -2.83 18.10
C ILE A 103 1.87 -2.30 17.46
N ALA A 104 2.72 -1.64 18.26
CA ALA A 104 4.01 -1.15 17.77
C ALA A 104 4.91 -2.31 17.31
N ALA A 105 5.01 -3.40 18.08
CA ALA A 105 5.78 -4.59 17.70
C ALA A 105 5.28 -5.24 16.40
N MET A 106 3.95 -5.33 16.21
CA MET A 106 3.38 -5.85 14.96
C MET A 106 3.77 -5.02 13.74
N LEU A 107 3.83 -3.69 13.88
CA LEU A 107 4.16 -2.82 12.74
C LEU A 107 5.67 -2.71 12.54
N HIS A 108 6.45 -2.62 13.60
CA HIS A 108 7.89 -2.38 13.56
C HIS A 108 8.68 -3.63 13.14
N SER A 109 8.51 -4.74 13.88
CA SER A 109 9.25 -5.99 13.67
C SER A 109 8.41 -7.13 13.11
N SER A 110 7.15 -6.85 12.79
CA SER A 110 6.22 -7.89 12.31
C SER A 110 5.97 -9.02 13.31
N ASP A 111 5.99 -8.72 14.60
CA ASP A 111 5.90 -9.68 15.71
C ASP A 111 4.63 -10.53 15.64
N ASP A 112 4.79 -11.86 15.57
CA ASP A 112 3.70 -12.82 15.46
C ASP A 112 3.03 -13.08 16.81
N ASP A 113 3.79 -13.12 17.91
CA ASP A 113 3.25 -13.33 19.27
C ASP A 113 2.38 -12.14 19.68
N ALA A 114 2.75 -10.93 19.26
CA ALA A 114 1.93 -9.74 19.44
C ALA A 114 0.61 -9.85 18.66
N ALA A 115 0.67 -10.33 17.42
CA ALA A 115 -0.52 -10.55 16.60
C ALA A 115 -1.44 -11.60 17.21
N ASP A 116 -0.90 -12.73 17.67
CA ASP A 116 -1.66 -13.81 18.36
C ASP A 116 -2.36 -13.29 19.62
N THR A 117 -1.64 -12.52 20.42
CA THR A 117 -2.17 -11.94 21.65
C THR A 117 -3.34 -11.00 21.36
N LEU A 118 -3.18 -10.09 20.40
CA LEU A 118 -4.22 -9.11 20.05
C LEU A 118 -5.40 -9.78 19.32
N TRP A 119 -5.12 -10.75 18.44
CA TRP A 119 -6.19 -11.53 17.79
C TRP A 119 -7.05 -12.27 18.80
N SER A 120 -6.42 -12.97 19.75
CA SER A 120 -7.12 -13.70 20.81
C SER A 120 -7.93 -12.76 21.71
N ARG A 121 -7.32 -11.62 22.11
CA ARG A 121 -7.94 -10.69 23.06
C ARG A 121 -9.12 -9.93 22.47
N TYR A 122 -9.03 -9.51 21.21
CA TYR A 122 -10.01 -8.63 20.58
C TYR A 122 -10.83 -9.27 19.47
N GLY A 123 -10.58 -10.55 19.15
CA GLY A 123 -11.30 -11.30 18.12
C GLY A 123 -12.76 -11.61 18.46
N GLY A 124 -13.14 -11.47 19.73
CA GLY A 124 -14.46 -11.89 20.23
C GLY A 124 -14.55 -13.39 20.49
N VAL A 125 -15.68 -13.82 21.01
CA VAL A 125 -15.90 -15.23 21.40
C VAL A 125 -15.83 -16.18 20.18
N ASP A 126 -16.26 -15.69 19.02
CA ASP A 126 -16.29 -16.43 17.76
C ASP A 126 -15.09 -16.15 16.85
N HIS A 127 -14.12 -15.37 17.31
CA HIS A 127 -12.96 -14.87 16.57
C HIS A 127 -13.29 -14.10 15.27
N GLN A 128 -14.56 -13.67 15.10
CA GLN A 128 -15.03 -13.03 13.86
C GLN A 128 -14.90 -11.51 13.87
N ALA A 129 -14.59 -10.87 15.01
CA ALA A 129 -14.68 -9.43 15.14
C ALA A 129 -13.88 -8.70 14.05
N TYR A 130 -12.60 -9.05 13.89
CA TYR A 130 -11.76 -8.46 12.84
C TYR A 130 -12.30 -8.69 11.43
N ASN A 131 -12.65 -9.96 11.10
CA ASN A 131 -13.13 -10.30 9.76
C ASN A 131 -14.49 -9.64 9.42
N LYS A 132 -15.31 -9.30 10.41
CA LYS A 132 -16.56 -8.54 10.20
C LYS A 132 -16.26 -7.09 9.83
N ASP A 133 -15.19 -6.50 10.37
CA ASP A 133 -14.86 -5.09 10.21
C ASP A 133 -13.93 -4.82 9.01
N PHE A 134 -13.07 -5.76 8.61
CA PHE A 134 -12.12 -5.61 7.50
C PHE A 134 -12.74 -5.10 6.18
N PRO A 135 -13.96 -5.50 5.77
CA PRO A 135 -14.60 -4.92 4.58
C PRO A 135 -14.82 -3.40 4.64
N ALA A 136 -15.03 -2.83 5.85
CA ALA A 136 -15.18 -1.40 6.03
C ALA A 136 -13.88 -0.61 5.75
N TYR A 137 -12.74 -1.28 5.85
CA TYR A 137 -11.42 -0.72 5.53
C TYR A 137 -10.98 -1.01 4.10
N GLY A 138 -11.88 -1.54 3.27
CA GLY A 138 -11.65 -1.80 1.85
C GLY A 138 -11.28 -3.24 1.51
N MET A 139 -11.12 -4.14 2.48
CA MET A 139 -10.72 -5.54 2.26
C MET A 139 -11.94 -6.43 1.91
N THR A 140 -12.66 -6.06 0.87
CA THR A 140 -13.90 -6.74 0.46
C THR A 140 -13.67 -8.09 -0.22
N GLY A 141 -12.49 -8.30 -0.78
CA GLY A 141 -12.05 -9.54 -1.40
C GLY A 141 -11.47 -10.57 -0.42
N LEU A 142 -11.21 -10.17 0.84
CA LEU A 142 -10.57 -11.03 1.84
C LEU A 142 -11.36 -12.32 2.08
N ARG A 143 -10.64 -13.43 2.22
CA ARG A 143 -11.20 -14.79 2.42
C ARG A 143 -10.40 -15.51 3.51
N PRO A 144 -10.98 -15.70 4.71
CA PRO A 144 -10.38 -16.56 5.72
C PRO A 144 -10.28 -18.01 5.24
N GLN A 145 -9.14 -18.63 5.54
CA GLN A 145 -8.86 -20.02 5.21
C GLN A 145 -8.71 -20.83 6.49
N ARG A 146 -8.92 -22.14 6.40
CA ARG A 146 -8.53 -23.06 7.47
C ARG A 146 -7.06 -23.43 7.31
N GLY A 147 -6.34 -23.51 8.43
CA GLY A 147 -4.95 -23.93 8.49
C GLY A 147 -4.76 -24.98 9.60
N PHE A 148 -3.56 -25.10 10.10
CA PHE A 148 -3.18 -26.10 11.11
C PHE A 148 -3.61 -25.75 12.54
N THR A 149 -4.15 -24.53 12.81
CA THR A 149 -4.68 -24.16 14.11
C THR A 149 -6.17 -24.53 14.24
N ASN A 150 -6.63 -24.71 15.49
CA ASN A 150 -8.05 -24.92 15.77
C ASN A 150 -8.86 -23.60 15.75
N THR A 151 -8.19 -22.45 15.72
CA THR A 151 -8.83 -21.13 15.68
C THR A 151 -9.26 -20.81 14.26
N PHE A 152 -10.53 -20.45 14.09
CA PHE A 152 -11.05 -20.01 12.80
C PHE A 152 -12.11 -18.91 12.99
N PRO A 153 -11.97 -17.76 12.29
CA PRO A 153 -10.80 -17.39 11.50
C PRO A 153 -9.58 -17.10 12.36
N TYR A 154 -8.42 -17.14 11.74
CA TYR A 154 -7.14 -16.82 12.36
C TYR A 154 -6.38 -15.83 11.45
N TRP A 155 -5.64 -14.88 12.02
CA TRP A 155 -4.99 -13.83 11.24
C TRP A 155 -3.99 -14.39 10.21
N GLY A 156 -3.24 -15.43 10.58
CA GLY A 156 -2.23 -16.04 9.72
C GLY A 156 -2.79 -16.79 8.52
N PHE A 157 -4.10 -17.09 8.50
CA PHE A 157 -4.73 -17.85 7.41
C PHE A 157 -5.78 -17.01 6.67
N GLN A 158 -5.33 -15.92 6.08
CA GLN A 158 -6.16 -15.02 5.29
C GLN A 158 -5.63 -14.94 3.86
N LYS A 159 -6.52 -15.01 2.87
CA LYS A 159 -6.20 -14.62 1.49
C LYS A 159 -6.90 -13.31 1.16
N ALA A 160 -6.20 -12.45 0.43
CA ALA A 160 -6.75 -11.18 -0.07
C ALA A 160 -6.23 -10.91 -1.48
N THR A 161 -6.70 -9.85 -2.09
CA THR A 161 -6.21 -9.35 -3.36
C THR A 161 -5.27 -8.17 -3.15
N THR A 162 -4.42 -7.88 -4.14
CA THR A 162 -3.59 -6.66 -4.10
C THR A 162 -4.46 -5.40 -4.09
N ASP A 163 -5.61 -5.43 -4.75
CA ASP A 163 -6.62 -4.38 -4.68
C ASP A 163 -7.15 -4.15 -3.24
N ASP A 164 -7.26 -5.21 -2.42
CA ASP A 164 -7.65 -5.07 -1.01
C ASP A 164 -6.58 -4.33 -0.21
N LEU A 165 -5.30 -4.66 -0.43
CA LEU A 165 -4.19 -3.98 0.25
C LEU A 165 -4.06 -2.51 -0.18
N ASP A 166 -4.27 -2.18 -1.48
CA ASP A 166 -4.32 -0.78 -1.94
C ASP A 166 -5.44 0.00 -1.24
N ARG A 167 -6.64 -0.59 -1.16
CA ARG A 167 -7.77 0.06 -0.48
C ARG A 167 -7.50 0.24 1.01
N LEU A 168 -6.89 -0.76 1.67
CA LEU A 168 -6.52 -0.69 3.08
C LEU A 168 -5.54 0.44 3.36
N ILE A 169 -4.42 0.52 2.62
CA ILE A 169 -3.43 1.57 2.85
C ILE A 169 -4.01 2.95 2.51
N ASN A 170 -4.82 3.06 1.46
CA ASN A 170 -5.51 4.31 1.14
C ASN A 170 -6.52 4.71 2.23
N TYR A 171 -7.28 3.77 2.80
CA TYR A 171 -8.15 4.01 3.95
C TYR A 171 -7.35 4.52 5.15
N THR A 172 -6.25 3.86 5.50
CA THR A 172 -5.34 4.22 6.59
C THR A 172 -4.87 5.67 6.48
N LEU A 173 -4.53 6.11 5.26
CA LEU A 173 -3.98 7.45 5.01
C LEU A 173 -5.04 8.54 4.78
N THR A 174 -6.33 8.19 4.61
CA THR A 174 -7.36 9.17 4.22
C THR A 174 -8.60 9.18 5.10
N ARG A 175 -8.90 8.10 5.80
CA ARG A 175 -10.16 7.88 6.52
C ARG A 175 -9.99 7.63 8.01
N LEU A 176 -8.86 7.12 8.41
CA LEU A 176 -8.56 6.88 9.83
C LEU A 176 -8.43 8.23 10.57
N ASN A 177 -8.57 8.20 11.90
CA ASN A 177 -8.30 9.39 12.71
C ASN A 177 -6.88 9.92 12.44
N PRO A 178 -6.69 11.25 12.26
CA PRO A 178 -5.37 11.79 11.88
C PRO A 178 -4.23 11.44 12.85
N ALA A 179 -4.51 11.34 14.16
CA ALA A 179 -3.49 10.95 15.14
C ALA A 179 -3.09 9.47 14.99
N ASP A 180 -4.06 8.60 14.68
CA ASP A 180 -3.81 7.18 14.44
C ASP A 180 -3.07 6.97 13.11
N THR A 181 -3.46 7.72 12.06
CA THR A 181 -2.72 7.76 10.80
C THR A 181 -1.26 8.17 11.02
N ALA A 182 -1.02 9.25 11.78
CA ALA A 182 0.33 9.72 12.06
C ALA A 182 1.16 8.68 12.81
N SER A 183 0.56 7.98 13.78
CA SER A 183 1.22 6.90 14.52
C SER A 183 1.56 5.72 13.62
N ILE A 184 0.64 5.27 12.76
CA ILE A 184 0.92 4.18 11.81
C ILE A 184 2.02 4.60 10.82
N VAL A 185 1.95 5.80 10.27
CA VAL A 185 2.97 6.33 9.35
C VAL A 185 4.35 6.31 10.00
N ASP A 186 4.45 6.81 11.24
CA ASP A 186 5.70 6.81 11.99
C ASP A 186 6.26 5.39 12.18
N GLN A 187 5.44 4.44 12.62
CA GLN A 187 5.85 3.05 12.80
C GLN A 187 6.32 2.40 11.49
N LEU A 188 5.58 2.60 10.39
CA LEU A 188 5.92 2.02 9.09
C LEU A 188 7.19 2.64 8.47
N GLN A 189 7.54 3.88 8.81
CA GLN A 189 8.78 4.53 8.41
C GLN A 189 9.99 4.13 9.26
N HIS A 190 9.75 3.49 10.41
CA HIS A 190 10.79 3.08 11.35
C HIS A 190 10.79 1.56 11.58
N VAL A 191 10.37 0.78 10.57
CA VAL A 191 10.45 -0.69 10.64
C VAL A 191 11.90 -1.16 10.83
N ASP A 192 12.07 -2.32 11.45
CA ASP A 192 13.38 -2.95 11.63
C ASP A 192 14.12 -3.13 10.29
N LEU A 193 15.44 -3.16 10.33
CA LEU A 193 16.28 -3.23 9.12
C LEU A 193 15.96 -4.42 8.22
N ASP A 194 15.56 -5.54 8.79
CA ASP A 194 15.16 -6.75 8.06
C ASP A 194 13.77 -6.65 7.42
N GLN A 195 13.01 -5.57 7.72
CA GLN A 195 11.73 -5.22 7.11
C GLN A 195 11.87 -4.11 6.04
N GLN A 196 13.10 -3.61 5.79
CA GLN A 196 13.33 -2.50 4.86
C GLN A 196 13.56 -3.01 3.42
N TRP A 197 12.51 -3.62 2.85
CA TRP A 197 12.48 -4.08 1.46
C TRP A 197 11.12 -3.74 0.81
N GLY A 198 10.79 -4.29 -0.34
CA GLY A 198 9.53 -3.99 -1.01
C GLY A 198 9.38 -2.50 -1.34
N VAL A 199 8.45 -1.80 -0.72
CA VAL A 199 8.25 -0.35 -0.95
C VAL A 199 9.51 0.49 -0.69
N TRP A 200 10.45 0.01 0.15
CA TRP A 200 11.74 0.67 0.39
C TRP A 200 12.62 0.78 -0.86
N GLY A 201 12.35 0.02 -1.92
CA GLY A 201 12.95 0.19 -3.24
C GLY A 201 12.73 1.58 -3.85
N ALA A 202 11.74 2.34 -3.37
CA ALA A 202 11.57 3.76 -3.73
C ALA A 202 12.79 4.63 -3.38
N GLY A 203 13.62 4.17 -2.45
CA GLY A 203 14.81 4.86 -1.98
C GLY A 203 14.56 5.86 -0.83
N PRO A 204 15.59 6.18 -0.03
CA PRO A 204 15.43 6.95 1.20
C PRO A 204 14.94 8.39 0.97
N ALA A 205 15.24 8.99 -0.18
CA ALA A 205 14.75 10.33 -0.53
C ALA A 205 13.21 10.40 -0.66
N MET A 206 12.56 9.25 -0.87
CA MET A 206 11.11 9.13 -0.95
C MET A 206 10.45 8.90 0.42
N ALA A 207 11.22 8.83 1.51
CA ALA A 207 10.73 8.57 2.85
C ALA A 207 9.69 7.42 2.89
N PRO A 208 10.06 6.21 2.43
CA PRO A 208 9.13 5.08 2.36
C PRO A 208 8.70 4.61 3.74
N GLY A 209 7.54 3.96 3.78
CA GLY A 209 7.06 3.20 4.93
C GLY A 209 6.23 2.04 4.44
N ASN A 210 6.38 0.88 5.07
CA ASN A 210 5.73 -0.34 4.62
C ASN A 210 5.31 -1.28 5.75
N LYS A 211 4.43 -2.20 5.42
CA LYS A 211 4.22 -3.47 6.12
C LYS A 211 4.45 -4.60 5.14
N ASP A 212 5.44 -5.40 5.42
CA ASP A 212 5.76 -6.57 4.64
C ASP A 212 5.11 -7.84 5.21
N GLY A 213 5.07 -8.87 4.38
CA GLY A 213 4.58 -10.17 4.79
C GLY A 213 5.12 -11.27 3.88
N TRP A 214 5.55 -12.37 4.48
CA TRP A 214 6.02 -13.54 3.76
C TRP A 214 5.65 -14.81 4.52
N SER A 215 5.45 -15.89 3.78
CA SER A 215 5.22 -17.24 4.33
C SER A 215 5.58 -18.30 3.31
N LEU A 216 5.98 -19.46 3.81
CA LEU A 216 6.13 -20.67 3.01
C LEU A 216 4.84 -21.48 3.13
N GLU A 217 4.11 -21.55 2.03
CA GLU A 217 2.88 -22.30 1.89
C GLU A 217 3.14 -23.67 1.24
N ASP A 218 2.14 -24.56 1.22
CA ASP A 218 2.29 -25.90 0.60
C ASP A 218 2.72 -25.85 -0.87
N HIS A 219 2.35 -24.77 -1.57
CA HIS A 219 2.67 -24.56 -2.99
C HIS A 219 3.92 -23.71 -3.23
N GLY A 220 4.57 -23.18 -2.19
CA GLY A 220 5.76 -22.34 -2.26
C GLY A 220 5.65 -21.02 -1.51
N TRP A 221 6.61 -20.15 -1.72
CA TRP A 221 6.70 -18.87 -1.03
C TRP A 221 5.67 -17.86 -1.53
N VAL A 222 5.14 -17.06 -0.60
CA VAL A 222 4.50 -15.78 -0.89
C VAL A 222 5.30 -14.66 -0.25
N VAL A 223 5.46 -13.53 -0.98
CA VAL A 223 6.24 -12.36 -0.52
C VAL A 223 5.52 -11.08 -0.93
N ASN A 224 5.01 -10.35 0.04
CA ASN A 224 4.10 -9.22 -0.14
C ASN A 224 4.63 -7.96 0.53
N THR A 225 4.29 -6.80 -0.01
CA THR A 225 4.57 -5.50 0.59
C THR A 225 3.40 -4.55 0.35
N VAL A 226 3.07 -3.72 1.34
CA VAL A 226 2.09 -2.64 1.20
C VAL A 226 2.56 -1.42 1.98
N GLY A 227 2.50 -0.25 1.35
CA GLY A 227 2.97 0.96 2.00
C GLY A 227 2.84 2.20 1.14
N PHE A 228 3.69 3.16 1.44
CA PHE A 228 3.67 4.48 0.82
C PHE A 228 5.08 5.02 0.59
N ALA A 229 5.18 6.02 -0.28
CA ALA A 229 6.42 6.77 -0.52
C ALA A 229 6.10 8.20 -1.01
N GLY A 230 7.10 9.08 -0.93
CA GLY A 230 7.01 10.47 -1.35
C GLY A 230 6.43 11.40 -0.29
N LYS A 231 6.67 12.69 -0.47
CA LYS A 231 6.22 13.74 0.46
C LYS A 231 4.72 13.68 0.73
N GLY A 232 4.32 13.62 1.99
CA GLY A 232 2.93 13.50 2.41
C GLY A 232 2.31 12.15 2.01
N GLN A 233 3.11 11.09 1.91
CA GLN A 233 2.70 9.74 1.48
C GLN A 233 1.97 9.80 0.12
N ARG A 234 2.53 10.57 -0.84
CA ARG A 234 1.89 10.83 -2.13
C ARG A 234 1.55 9.56 -2.89
N TYR A 235 2.45 8.60 -2.89
CA TYR A 235 2.25 7.34 -3.60
C TYR A 235 1.97 6.22 -2.61
N THR A 236 0.96 5.39 -2.89
CA THR A 236 0.80 4.09 -2.24
C THR A 236 1.12 2.99 -3.22
N LEU A 237 1.77 1.94 -2.74
CA LEU A 237 2.09 0.75 -3.51
C LEU A 237 1.72 -0.49 -2.69
N ALA A 238 0.95 -1.37 -3.31
CA ALA A 238 0.68 -2.71 -2.83
C ALA A 238 1.21 -3.72 -3.85
N VAL A 239 1.89 -4.74 -3.38
CA VAL A 239 2.40 -5.85 -4.21
C VAL A 239 2.16 -7.16 -3.48
N MET A 240 1.60 -8.13 -4.18
CA MET A 240 1.49 -9.50 -3.71
C MET A 240 2.13 -10.43 -4.73
N ASN A 241 3.13 -11.21 -4.30
CA ASN A 241 3.87 -12.14 -5.13
C ASN A 241 3.66 -13.57 -4.61
N ASP A 242 2.96 -14.37 -5.39
CA ASP A 242 2.82 -15.81 -5.20
C ASP A 242 3.87 -16.51 -6.10
N LEU A 243 4.97 -16.95 -5.49
CA LEU A 243 6.07 -17.58 -6.22
C LEU A 243 5.74 -19.02 -6.63
N GLY A 244 4.72 -19.64 -6.02
CA GLY A 244 4.49 -21.07 -6.25
C GLY A 244 5.75 -21.88 -5.93
N GLY A 245 6.12 -22.81 -6.81
CA GLY A 245 7.38 -23.56 -6.70
C GLY A 245 8.54 -22.97 -7.50
N ASP A 246 8.39 -21.77 -8.07
CA ASP A 246 9.31 -21.24 -9.07
C ASP A 246 10.45 -20.38 -8.49
N GLY A 247 10.37 -20.01 -7.20
CA GLY A 247 11.38 -19.17 -6.56
C GLY A 247 11.33 -19.25 -5.03
N GLY A 248 12.34 -18.64 -4.39
CA GLY A 248 12.49 -18.57 -2.95
C GLY A 248 12.12 -17.20 -2.36
N TYR A 249 12.23 -17.08 -1.04
CA TYR A 249 12.02 -15.82 -0.31
C TYR A 249 12.84 -14.67 -0.90
N ASP A 250 14.13 -14.89 -1.15
CA ASP A 250 15.02 -13.85 -1.68
C ASP A 250 14.61 -13.37 -3.08
N ASP A 251 14.08 -14.28 -3.93
CA ASP A 251 13.55 -13.91 -5.24
C ASP A 251 12.32 -12.99 -5.11
N GLY A 252 11.45 -13.28 -4.15
CA GLY A 252 10.29 -12.46 -3.86
C GLY A 252 10.65 -11.08 -3.34
N VAL A 253 11.58 -11.00 -2.38
CA VAL A 253 12.13 -9.74 -1.84
C VAL A 253 12.76 -8.91 -2.97
N ALA A 254 13.63 -9.53 -3.79
CA ALA A 254 14.27 -8.85 -4.92
C ALA A 254 13.22 -8.35 -5.93
N THR A 255 12.20 -9.17 -6.23
CA THR A 255 11.15 -8.82 -7.19
C THR A 255 10.32 -7.62 -6.71
N THR A 256 9.83 -7.65 -5.48
CA THR A 256 8.98 -6.58 -4.93
C THR A 256 9.75 -5.29 -4.73
N THR A 257 11.02 -5.38 -4.32
CA THR A 257 11.89 -4.20 -4.11
C THR A 257 12.26 -3.54 -5.44
N HIS A 258 12.67 -4.30 -6.44
CA HIS A 258 13.04 -3.72 -7.74
C HIS A 258 11.81 -3.19 -8.50
N LEU A 259 10.64 -3.83 -8.35
CA LEU A 259 9.38 -3.27 -8.85
C LEU A 259 9.11 -1.87 -8.27
N SER A 260 9.30 -1.71 -6.96
CA SER A 260 9.14 -0.42 -6.28
C SER A 260 10.15 0.62 -6.77
N GLU A 261 11.40 0.21 -7.00
CA GLU A 261 12.44 1.07 -7.58
C GLU A 261 12.02 1.56 -8.98
N LEU A 262 11.59 0.68 -9.88
CA LEU A 262 11.15 1.03 -11.23
C LEU A 262 9.98 2.04 -11.21
N LEU A 263 9.02 1.82 -10.33
CA LEU A 263 7.81 2.65 -10.26
C LEU A 263 8.04 3.98 -9.55
N LEU A 264 8.87 4.04 -8.51
CA LEU A 264 8.90 5.14 -7.55
C LEU A 264 10.24 5.87 -7.42
N ALA A 265 11.39 5.23 -7.68
CA ALA A 265 12.69 5.85 -7.44
C ALA A 265 12.88 7.13 -8.24
N GLY A 266 13.37 8.17 -7.57
CA GLY A 266 13.64 9.48 -8.18
C GLY A 266 12.39 10.30 -8.55
N ARG A 267 11.20 9.87 -8.17
CA ARG A 267 10.00 10.70 -8.27
C ARG A 267 9.99 11.74 -7.15
N ASP A 268 9.31 12.85 -7.40
CA ASP A 268 9.26 14.02 -6.50
C ASP A 268 9.50 13.71 -5.02
N ALA A 269 10.73 13.82 -4.58
CA ALA A 269 11.10 13.76 -3.17
C ALA A 269 10.79 15.08 -2.43
N GLY A 270 10.35 16.11 -3.18
CA GLY A 270 10.15 17.45 -2.65
C GLY A 270 8.85 18.13 -3.02
#